data_20788353494dfb6ec1e6b6f319f4f784
#
_entry.id   20788353494dfb6ec1e6b6f319f4f784
#
_cell.length_a   1.000
_cell.length_b   1.000
_cell.length_c   1.000
_cell.angle_alpha   90.00
_cell.angle_beta   90.00
_cell.angle_gamma   90.00
#
_symmetry.space_group_name_H-M   'P 1'
#
loop_
_entity.id
_entity.type
_entity.pdbx_description
1 polymer ?
#
loop_
_entity_poly.entity_id
_entity_poly.type
_entity_poly.pdbx_seq_one_letter_code
_entity_poly.pdbx_strand_id
1 'polypeptide(L)'
;MIKHLTIFRVIYLLFLVFALIHFILGLFGLAFTPVLWNFWFFGLCLTLFIHPWTIFYKSRIFQWHHLIFQALSGFFALIICFMIFFILSTVPDSSMPINIDYQVNSKDKEIRIIRGDLLHENHEYHDLINPLIMKSKVKYVEN
;
A
#
# COMPACT_ATOMS: atom_id res chain seq x y z
N MET A 1 24.91 11.75 10.17
CA MET A 1 23.50 11.97 10.54
C MET A 1 22.68 12.61 9.42
N ILE A 2 23.14 13.70 8.81
CA ILE A 2 22.40 14.43 7.74
C ILE A 2 22.09 13.55 6.53
N LYS A 3 23.03 12.75 6.03
CA LYS A 3 22.81 11.90 4.83
C LYS A 3 21.68 10.87 4.96
N HIS A 4 21.47 10.25 6.13
CA HIS A 4 20.39 9.27 6.32
C HIS A 4 19.02 9.94 6.40
N LEU A 5 18.95 11.11 7.07
CA LEU A 5 17.71 11.89 7.11
C LEU A 5 17.28 12.31 5.69
N THR A 6 18.25 12.64 4.83
CA THR A 6 18.00 12.97 3.43
C THR A 6 17.45 11.79 2.65
N ILE A 7 17.98 10.58 2.85
CA ILE A 7 17.48 9.37 2.17
C ILE A 7 16.02 9.12 2.51
N PHE A 8 15.63 9.12 3.80
CA PHE A 8 14.23 8.91 4.17
C PHE A 8 13.31 10.00 3.65
N ARG A 9 13.76 11.26 3.61
CA ARG A 9 12.99 12.35 2.98
C ARG A 9 12.72 12.09 1.51
N VAL A 10 13.73 11.62 0.76
CA VAL A 10 13.56 11.25 -0.64
C VAL A 10 12.59 10.08 -0.80
N ILE A 11 12.70 9.06 0.05
CA ILE A 11 11.77 7.91 0.01
C ILE A 11 10.33 8.35 0.26
N TYR A 12 10.08 9.17 1.29
CA TYR A 12 8.73 9.69 1.55
C TYR A 12 8.21 10.60 0.42
N LEU A 13 9.10 11.38 -0.19
CA LEU A 13 8.74 12.18 -1.35
C LEU A 13 8.31 11.29 -2.53
N LEU A 14 9.01 10.17 -2.78
CA LEU A 14 8.62 9.21 -3.81
C LEU A 14 7.25 8.59 -3.53
N PHE A 15 6.95 8.23 -2.27
CA PHE A 15 5.62 7.74 -1.91
C PHE A 15 4.53 8.80 -2.12
N LEU A 16 4.82 10.07 -1.81
CA LEU A 16 3.90 11.17 -2.05
C LEU A 16 3.65 11.39 -3.55
N VAL A 17 4.71 11.39 -4.36
CA VAL A 17 4.62 11.54 -5.83
C VAL A 17 3.80 10.40 -6.42
N PHE A 18 3.98 9.16 -5.95
CA PHE A 18 3.19 8.02 -6.39
C PHE A 18 1.69 8.23 -6.11
N ALA A 19 1.35 8.68 -4.90
CA ALA A 19 -0.03 8.97 -4.53
C ALA A 19 -0.62 10.11 -5.38
N LEU A 20 0.18 11.13 -5.67
CA LEU A 20 -0.22 12.24 -6.54
C LEU A 20 -0.48 11.77 -7.98
N ILE A 21 0.38 10.91 -8.53
CA ILE A 21 0.17 10.32 -9.86
C ILE A 21 -1.12 9.51 -9.89
N HIS A 22 -1.39 8.72 -8.85
CA HIS A 22 -2.65 7.98 -8.76
C HIS A 22 -3.86 8.91 -8.74
N PHE A 23 -3.81 9.99 -7.97
CA PHE A 23 -4.88 10.99 -7.95
C PHE A 23 -5.13 11.57 -9.35
N ILE A 24 -4.06 11.91 -10.09
CA ILE A 24 -4.16 12.40 -11.46
C ILE A 24 -4.78 11.34 -12.38
N LEU A 25 -4.34 10.08 -12.28
CA LEU A 25 -4.92 8.98 -13.05
C LEU A 25 -6.42 8.82 -12.77
N GLY A 26 -6.83 8.99 -11.51
CA GLY A 26 -8.23 8.94 -11.09
C GLY A 26 -9.12 9.96 -11.82
N LEU A 27 -8.60 11.16 -12.13
CA LEU A 27 -9.33 12.16 -12.92
C LEU A 27 -9.64 11.69 -14.35
N PHE A 28 -8.86 10.74 -14.88
CA PHE A 28 -9.06 10.12 -16.19
C PHE A 28 -9.78 8.77 -16.11
N GLY A 29 -10.31 8.40 -14.94
CA GLY A 29 -10.96 7.11 -14.73
C GLY A 29 -10.00 5.91 -14.76
N LEU A 30 -8.72 6.15 -14.43
CA LEU A 30 -7.67 5.15 -14.37
C LEU A 30 -7.21 4.92 -12.94
N ALA A 31 -6.70 3.73 -12.66
CA ALA A 31 -6.13 3.38 -11.36
C ALA A 31 -4.87 2.53 -11.54
N PHE A 32 -4.01 2.53 -10.57
CA PHE A 32 -2.95 1.54 -10.49
C PHE A 32 -3.53 0.16 -10.15
N THR A 33 -2.91 -0.88 -10.66
CA THR A 33 -3.27 -2.27 -10.31
C THR A 33 -2.86 -2.61 -8.87
N PRO A 34 -3.45 -3.66 -8.26
CA PRO A 34 -3.08 -4.13 -6.92
C PRO A 34 -1.58 -4.38 -6.75
N VAL A 35 -0.87 -4.79 -7.81
CA VAL A 35 0.59 -5.00 -7.77
C VAL A 35 1.31 -3.74 -7.29
N LEU A 36 1.03 -2.59 -7.93
CA LEU A 36 1.67 -1.33 -7.58
C LEU A 36 1.20 -0.80 -6.23
N TRP A 37 -0.08 -0.95 -5.91
CA TRP A 37 -0.61 -0.53 -4.62
C TRP A 37 -0.05 -1.33 -3.47
N ASN A 38 0.07 -2.65 -3.61
CA ASN A 38 0.68 -3.51 -2.60
C ASN A 38 2.15 -3.12 -2.39
N PHE A 39 2.90 -2.92 -3.48
CA PHE A 39 4.30 -2.49 -3.40
C PHE A 39 4.43 -1.14 -2.67
N TRP A 40 3.59 -0.17 -3.01
CA TRP A 40 3.57 1.14 -2.38
C TRP A 40 3.22 1.04 -0.89
N PHE A 41 2.14 0.33 -0.55
CA PHE A 41 1.65 0.21 0.81
C PHE A 41 2.65 -0.54 1.72
N PHE A 42 3.09 -1.72 1.31
CA PHE A 42 4.04 -2.49 2.11
C PHE A 42 5.41 -1.81 2.17
N GLY A 43 5.83 -1.14 1.10
CA GLY A 43 7.04 -0.32 1.10
C GLY A 43 6.97 0.85 2.08
N LEU A 44 5.82 1.52 2.15
CA LEU A 44 5.57 2.59 3.11
C LEU A 44 5.60 2.06 4.55
N CYS A 45 4.89 0.96 4.84
CA CYS A 45 4.89 0.32 6.15
C CYS A 45 6.30 -0.09 6.60
N LEU A 46 7.06 -0.71 5.70
CA LEU A 46 8.44 -1.10 5.96
C LEU A 46 9.32 0.12 6.24
N THR A 47 9.16 1.19 5.48
CA THR A 47 9.90 2.44 5.66
C THR A 47 9.57 3.09 7.01
N LEU A 48 8.30 3.13 7.40
CA LEU A 48 7.84 3.64 8.68
C LEU A 48 8.39 2.81 9.85
N PHE A 49 8.55 1.51 9.66
CA PHE A 49 9.15 0.63 10.65
C PHE A 49 10.67 0.83 10.79
N ILE A 50 11.39 0.89 9.66
CA ILE A 50 12.86 0.99 9.66
C ILE A 50 13.35 2.40 10.07
N HIS A 51 12.62 3.46 9.72
CA HIS A 51 13.08 4.83 9.96
C HIS A 51 13.37 5.13 11.43
N PRO A 52 12.52 4.82 12.41
CA PRO A 52 12.82 4.98 13.83
C PRO A 52 14.08 4.21 14.25
N TRP A 53 14.26 2.98 13.75
CA TRP A 53 15.44 2.16 14.06
C TRP A 53 16.74 2.83 13.63
N THR A 54 16.77 3.48 12.48
CA THR A 54 17.98 4.16 11.99
C THR A 54 18.31 5.42 12.79
N ILE A 55 17.31 6.11 13.33
CA ILE A 55 17.51 7.28 14.18
C ILE A 55 18.16 6.84 15.50
N PHE A 56 17.64 5.80 16.12
CA PHE A 56 18.11 5.35 17.44
C PHE A 56 19.44 4.60 17.39
N TYR A 57 19.68 3.80 16.35
CA TYR A 57 20.94 3.10 16.18
C TYR A 57 22.16 4.04 16.16
N LYS A 58 21.96 5.28 15.70
CA LYS A 58 23.02 6.31 15.67
C LYS A 58 23.10 7.20 16.90
N SER A 59 22.08 7.23 17.73
CA SER A 59 22.17 7.94 18.99
C SER A 59 23.04 7.11 19.93
N ARG A 60 24.15 7.67 20.42
CA ARG A 60 25.06 7.02 21.38
C ARG A 60 24.43 6.74 22.74
N ILE A 61 23.15 7.07 22.89
CA ILE A 61 22.36 6.88 24.12
C ILE A 61 21.71 5.50 24.03
N PHE A 62 22.50 4.46 24.24
CA PHE A 62 22.01 3.09 24.34
C PHE A 62 21.45 2.87 25.76
N GLN A 63 20.29 3.45 26.01
CA GLN A 63 19.53 3.16 27.21
C GLN A 63 18.38 2.22 26.87
N TRP A 64 18.19 1.18 27.66
CA TRP A 64 17.15 0.15 27.46
C TRP A 64 15.75 0.73 27.25
N HIS A 65 15.42 1.85 27.88
CA HIS A 65 14.13 2.52 27.73
C HIS A 65 13.88 2.98 26.29
N HIS A 66 14.89 3.48 25.58
CA HIS A 66 14.74 3.91 24.18
C HIS A 66 14.46 2.74 23.26
N LEU A 67 15.05 1.57 23.54
CA LEU A 67 14.84 0.36 22.77
C LEU A 67 13.41 -0.16 22.96
N ILE A 68 12.88 -0.09 24.17
CA ILE A 68 11.49 -0.47 24.46
C ILE A 68 10.52 0.47 23.75
N PHE A 69 10.68 1.79 23.88
CA PHE A 69 9.82 2.77 23.19
C PHE A 69 9.85 2.63 21.69
N GLN A 70 11.00 2.32 21.12
CA GLN A 70 11.14 2.10 19.71
C GLN A 70 10.45 0.82 19.25
N ALA A 71 10.62 -0.28 19.96
CA ALA A 71 9.93 -1.53 19.67
C ALA A 71 8.41 -1.34 19.75
N LEU A 72 7.92 -0.63 20.77
CA LEU A 72 6.50 -0.30 20.91
C LEU A 72 6.01 0.58 19.74
N SER A 73 6.74 1.63 19.39
CA SER A 73 6.34 2.51 18.28
C SER A 73 6.30 1.78 16.94
N GLY A 74 7.27 0.89 16.67
CA GLY A 74 7.28 0.03 15.49
C GLY A 74 6.11 -0.95 15.47
N PHE A 75 5.81 -1.55 16.61
CA PHE A 75 4.68 -2.47 16.75
C PHE A 75 3.34 -1.76 16.52
N PHE A 76 3.12 -0.57 17.11
CA PHE A 76 1.91 0.22 16.85
C PHE A 76 1.81 0.65 15.38
N ALA A 77 2.92 1.07 14.75
CA ALA A 77 2.92 1.42 13.33
C ALA A 77 2.50 0.23 12.46
N LEU A 78 3.00 -0.98 12.75
CA LEU A 78 2.60 -2.20 12.04
C LEU A 78 1.12 -2.53 12.25
N ILE A 79 0.59 -2.41 13.48
CA ILE A 79 -0.85 -2.62 13.74
C ILE A 79 -1.69 -1.64 12.93
N ILE A 80 -1.34 -0.36 12.92
CA ILE A 80 -2.08 0.67 12.16
C ILE A 80 -2.03 0.36 10.66
N CYS A 81 -0.86 0.02 10.13
CA CYS A 81 -0.71 -0.38 8.73
C CYS A 81 -1.56 -1.61 8.39
N PHE A 82 -1.56 -2.62 9.26
CA PHE A 82 -2.39 -3.80 9.08
C PHE A 82 -3.88 -3.48 9.09
N MET A 83 -4.33 -2.63 10.04
CA MET A 83 -5.73 -2.18 10.10
C MET A 83 -6.14 -1.42 8.82
N ILE A 84 -5.30 -0.51 8.35
CA ILE A 84 -5.55 0.24 7.11
C ILE A 84 -5.61 -0.73 5.92
N PHE A 85 -4.68 -1.68 5.83
CA PHE A 85 -4.69 -2.70 4.78
C PHE A 85 -5.99 -3.49 4.79
N PHE A 86 -6.41 -4.00 5.97
CA PHE A 86 -7.62 -4.77 6.11
C PHE A 86 -8.86 -3.97 5.67
N ILE A 87 -9.00 -2.72 6.13
CA ILE A 87 -10.11 -1.84 5.74
C ILE A 87 -10.11 -1.63 4.22
N LEU A 88 -8.97 -1.25 3.62
CA LEU A 88 -8.91 -0.96 2.19
C LEU A 88 -9.10 -2.21 1.30
N SER A 89 -8.75 -3.40 1.80
CA SER A 89 -8.96 -4.65 1.06
C SER A 89 -10.43 -5.11 1.08
N THR A 90 -11.20 -4.71 2.09
CA THR A 90 -12.60 -5.12 2.26
C THR A 90 -13.61 -4.13 1.68
N VAL A 91 -13.22 -2.87 1.44
CA VAL A 91 -14.13 -1.85 0.89
C VAL A 91 -14.31 -2.07 -0.60
N PRO A 92 -15.54 -2.40 -1.08
CA PRO A 92 -15.84 -2.49 -2.50
C PRO A 92 -15.62 -1.15 -3.20
N ASP A 93 -15.39 -1.18 -4.49
CA ASP A 93 -15.21 0.02 -5.36
C ASP A 93 -14.11 1.00 -4.90
N SER A 94 -13.19 0.56 -4.06
CA SER A 94 -12.07 1.40 -3.63
C SER A 94 -11.18 1.76 -4.81
N SER A 95 -10.88 3.04 -4.95
CA SER A 95 -9.87 3.51 -5.92
C SER A 95 -8.45 3.01 -5.59
N MET A 96 -8.26 2.46 -4.39
CA MET A 96 -7.00 1.90 -3.92
C MET A 96 -7.15 0.39 -3.70
N PRO A 97 -7.02 -0.45 -4.74
CA PRO A 97 -7.20 -1.89 -4.63
C PRO A 97 -5.96 -2.55 -4.00
N ILE A 98 -5.74 -2.28 -2.72
CA ILE A 98 -4.72 -2.99 -1.93
C ILE A 98 -5.29 -4.36 -1.61
N ASN A 99 -4.82 -5.39 -2.32
CA ASN A 99 -5.32 -6.75 -2.16
C ASN A 99 -4.23 -7.77 -2.50
N ILE A 100 -4.21 -8.87 -1.76
CA ILE A 100 -3.28 -9.98 -1.99
C ILE A 100 -3.88 -10.96 -3.02
N ASP A 101 -5.19 -11.14 -3.00
CA ASP A 101 -5.89 -12.07 -3.87
C ASP A 101 -6.39 -11.36 -5.13
N TYR A 102 -5.58 -11.41 -6.17
CA TYR A 102 -5.94 -10.91 -7.50
C TYR A 102 -5.38 -11.83 -8.57
N GLN A 103 -6.07 -11.89 -9.70
CA GLN A 103 -5.66 -12.67 -10.86
C GLN A 103 -5.67 -11.80 -12.11
N VAL A 104 -4.57 -11.86 -12.85
CA VAL A 104 -4.44 -11.13 -14.12
C VAL A 104 -4.70 -12.07 -15.28
N ASN A 105 -5.74 -11.80 -16.05
CA ASN A 105 -6.02 -12.49 -17.30
C ASN A 105 -5.50 -11.67 -18.48
N SER A 106 -4.30 -11.99 -18.93
CA SER A 106 -3.64 -11.27 -20.03
C SER A 106 -4.33 -11.48 -21.38
N LYS A 107 -5.09 -12.58 -21.57
CA LYS A 107 -5.80 -12.87 -22.83
C LYS A 107 -6.99 -11.93 -22.99
N ASP A 108 -7.77 -11.75 -21.94
CA ASP A 108 -8.99 -10.94 -21.96
C ASP A 108 -8.71 -9.49 -21.56
N LYS A 109 -7.46 -9.17 -21.20
CA LYS A 109 -7.05 -7.85 -20.67
C LYS A 109 -7.91 -7.42 -19.48
N GLU A 110 -8.14 -8.35 -18.58
CA GLU A 110 -8.92 -8.14 -17.36
C GLU A 110 -8.09 -8.47 -16.12
N ILE A 111 -8.40 -7.80 -15.03
CA ILE A 111 -7.92 -8.13 -13.70
C ILE A 111 -9.11 -8.44 -12.82
N ARG A 112 -9.06 -9.58 -12.15
CA ARG A 112 -10.01 -9.99 -11.13
C ARG A 112 -9.41 -9.67 -9.77
N ILE A 113 -10.14 -8.92 -8.96
CA ILE A 113 -9.78 -8.58 -7.60
C ILE A 113 -10.80 -9.24 -6.68
N ILE A 114 -10.32 -10.09 -5.77
CA ILE A 114 -11.19 -10.78 -4.82
C ILE A 114 -11.28 -9.91 -3.58
N ARG A 115 -12.47 -9.42 -3.30
CA ARG A 115 -12.77 -8.66 -2.08
C ARG A 115 -13.80 -9.42 -1.27
N GLY A 116 -13.58 -9.52 0.01
CA GLY A 116 -14.52 -10.22 0.86
C GLY A 116 -14.33 -9.93 2.32
N ASP A 117 -15.42 -10.09 3.05
CA ASP A 117 -15.39 -10.30 4.48
C ASP A 117 -15.38 -11.82 4.76
N LEU A 118 -15.41 -12.21 6.02
CA LEU A 118 -15.37 -13.61 6.45
C LEU A 118 -16.53 -14.49 5.91
N LEU A 119 -17.56 -13.91 5.31
CA LEU A 119 -18.78 -14.60 4.93
C LEU A 119 -19.12 -14.48 3.43
N HIS A 120 -18.62 -13.47 2.74
CA HIS A 120 -18.95 -13.19 1.34
C HIS A 120 -17.70 -12.77 0.57
N GLU A 121 -17.45 -13.42 -0.54
CA GLU A 121 -16.41 -13.05 -1.49
C GLU A 121 -17.06 -12.39 -2.71
N ASN A 122 -16.65 -11.18 -3.00
CA ASN A 122 -17.04 -10.44 -4.20
C ASN A 122 -15.86 -10.43 -5.18
N HIS A 123 -16.11 -10.80 -6.40
CA HIS A 123 -15.11 -10.80 -7.46
C HIS A 123 -15.33 -9.58 -8.35
N GLU A 124 -14.49 -8.56 -8.18
CA GLU A 124 -14.53 -7.35 -9.00
C GLU A 124 -13.65 -7.53 -10.23
N TYR A 125 -14.20 -7.25 -11.41
CA TYR A 125 -13.48 -7.31 -12.67
C TYR A 125 -13.25 -5.92 -13.23
N HIS A 126 -12.01 -5.61 -13.59
CA HIS A 126 -11.60 -4.35 -14.18
C HIS A 126 -10.89 -4.58 -15.51
N ASP A 127 -11.10 -3.68 -16.49
CA ASP A 127 -10.35 -3.70 -17.72
C ASP A 127 -8.89 -3.27 -17.47
N LEU A 128 -7.94 -4.07 -17.95
CA LEU A 128 -6.52 -3.75 -17.94
C LEU A 128 -6.13 -2.94 -19.17
N ILE A 129 -5.44 -1.83 -18.95
CA ILE A 129 -4.77 -1.10 -20.04
C ILE A 129 -3.37 -1.67 -20.26
N ASN A 130 -2.66 -1.89 -19.15
CA ASN A 130 -1.37 -2.56 -19.11
C ASN A 130 -1.20 -3.26 -17.74
N PRO A 131 -0.15 -4.03 -17.48
CA PRO A 131 0.03 -4.75 -16.21
C PRO A 131 0.05 -3.86 -14.95
N LEU A 132 0.25 -2.55 -15.10
CA LEU A 132 0.39 -1.60 -14.00
C LEU A 132 -0.81 -0.66 -13.85
N ILE A 133 -1.64 -0.52 -14.92
CA ILE A 133 -2.75 0.44 -14.98
C ILE A 133 -4.02 -0.29 -15.43
N MET A 134 -5.10 -0.06 -14.70
CA MET A 134 -6.43 -0.55 -15.00
C MET A 134 -7.44 0.60 -15.04
N LYS A 135 -8.64 0.36 -15.56
CA LYS A 135 -9.77 1.29 -15.37
C LYS A 135 -10.23 1.25 -13.92
N SER A 136 -10.49 2.42 -13.33
CA SER A 136 -10.98 2.52 -11.96
C SER A 136 -12.40 1.99 -11.81
N LYS A 137 -13.20 2.08 -12.88
CA LYS A 137 -14.58 1.60 -12.88
C LYS A 137 -14.62 0.08 -12.94
N VAL A 138 -15.35 -0.54 -12.02
CA VAL A 138 -15.65 -1.96 -12.04
C VAL A 138 -16.48 -2.28 -13.28
N LYS A 139 -16.10 -3.31 -14.00
CA LYS A 139 -16.80 -3.77 -15.23
C LYS A 139 -18.03 -4.59 -14.86
N TYR A 140 -17.86 -5.54 -13.97
CA TYR A 140 -18.91 -6.36 -13.36
C TYR A 140 -18.42 -6.98 -12.06
N VAL A 141 -19.37 -7.37 -11.22
CA VAL A 141 -19.13 -8.04 -9.94
C VAL A 141 -19.79 -9.41 -10.01
N GLU A 142 -19.08 -10.43 -9.57
CA GLU A 142 -19.55 -11.81 -9.43
C GLU A 142 -19.51 -12.18 -7.94
N ASN A 143 -20.62 -12.65 -7.42
CA ASN A 143 -20.80 -13.06 -6.02
C ASN A 143 -20.71 -14.56 -5.86
#